data_ff3a8d3ff818f8247e0e68e753ff4240
#
_entry.id   ff3a8d3ff818f8247e0e68e753ff4240
#
_cell.length_a   1.000
_cell.length_b   1.000
_cell.length_c   1.000
_cell.angle_alpha   90.00
_cell.angle_beta   90.00
_cell.angle_gamma   90.00
#
_symmetry.space_group_name_H-M   'P 1'
#
loop_
_entity.id
_entity.type
_entity.pdbx_description
1 polymer ?
#
loop_
_entity_poly.entity_id
_entity_poly.type
_entity_poly.pdbx_seq_one_letter_code
_entity_poly.pdbx_strand_id
1 'polypeptide(L)'
;MTSRNPVLRALRRQRRKLTGLFQRPGAQLVYSRRYQLDLPGALYDPLRGERILAFLESTGLLTDRALHTALPASFRFLRRVHTDDYLDTLNLPESYLSILGQEISDEQAERVLEAQRTMVGGTLLATGLAIQSKGIGVNLGGGLHHAFAAKGERFCMLNDVAVAIAELRARGVPGPVLVVDLDLHDSDGTRSIFAEDPTVHTFSIHNMTTSDERGSHAVAATVIELAGAVEDSEYLAAIRRYLPPVFAAFRPEIVFYVAGCDPAADDRIGNWKITADALLERDLFVLSCSHGKGSHRPLVIVLGGGYGHGAWRYTARFLSALLNRGKAIEPPDSEQSLLQRYRRIARDIAPHELTGDTPGDDWGLTADDIAPVMGGMRRPKRLLGYYSRQGLELAFERAGLLDRLRNRGFEDLRFDMELGDPAGDTVRLYGDRLKRELLMEARLTVDRHTAPGMTLLRIEWLLLQNPRATFTAERPPLPGQRHPGLGLLPDILALLVLACDRLQLDGLLFVPSHFHTIVQGKHLRFLSPDDEGLIRSVRAALDGLPLAAAGASVAAGRVVDAETGRPFVWTPQPMVLPVTARLRQEVEGEDYERRAAEAAARHAFALSSAKPL
;
A
#
# COMPACT_ATOMS: atom_id res chain seq x y z
N MET A 1 2.04 -19.49 -18.64
CA MET A 1 2.73 -20.41 -17.71
C MET A 1 3.86 -19.66 -16.99
N THR A 2 3.55 -18.97 -15.91
CA THR A 2 4.53 -18.29 -15.05
C THR A 2 5.04 -19.30 -14.03
N SER A 3 6.32 -19.64 -14.11
CA SER A 3 7.00 -20.57 -13.19
C SER A 3 6.71 -20.20 -11.73
N ARG A 4 5.98 -21.06 -11.02
CA ARG A 4 5.68 -20.94 -9.57
C ARG A 4 6.89 -21.25 -8.67
N ASN A 5 8.05 -21.60 -9.22
CA ASN A 5 9.23 -21.98 -8.47
C ASN A 5 9.90 -20.75 -7.80
N PRO A 6 9.95 -20.69 -6.46
CA PRO A 6 10.50 -19.54 -5.70
C PRO A 6 12.02 -19.35 -5.95
N VAL A 7 12.77 -20.41 -6.17
CA VAL A 7 14.21 -20.35 -6.46
C VAL A 7 14.45 -19.69 -7.81
N LEU A 8 13.67 -20.03 -8.84
CA LEU A 8 13.76 -19.39 -10.16
C LEU A 8 13.35 -17.92 -10.10
N ARG A 9 12.40 -17.54 -9.22
CA ARG A 9 12.05 -16.13 -8.98
C ARG A 9 13.21 -15.39 -8.32
N ALA A 10 13.84 -15.97 -7.30
CA ALA A 10 14.98 -15.37 -6.60
C ALA A 10 16.18 -15.18 -7.55
N LEU A 11 16.52 -16.18 -8.36
CA LEU A 11 17.59 -16.10 -9.36
C LEU A 11 17.29 -15.05 -10.45
N ARG A 12 16.03 -14.98 -10.94
CA ARG A 12 15.60 -13.95 -11.89
C ARG A 12 15.68 -12.55 -11.28
N ARG A 13 15.31 -12.40 -10.00
CA ARG A 13 15.43 -11.15 -9.25
C ARG A 13 16.88 -10.72 -9.10
N GLN A 14 17.77 -11.63 -8.69
CA GLN A 14 19.22 -11.34 -8.59
C GLN A 14 19.81 -10.96 -9.95
N ARG A 15 19.48 -11.70 -11.01
CA ARG A 15 19.96 -11.39 -12.37
C ARG A 15 19.47 -10.01 -12.84
N ARG A 16 18.20 -9.64 -12.57
CA ARG A 16 17.68 -8.30 -12.92
C ARG A 16 18.38 -7.19 -12.16
N LYS A 17 18.64 -7.37 -10.85
CA LYS A 17 19.40 -6.40 -10.06
C LYS A 17 20.83 -6.20 -10.61
N LEU A 18 21.52 -7.28 -10.93
CA LEU A 18 22.88 -7.23 -11.47
C LEU A 18 22.91 -6.57 -12.86
N THR A 19 21.96 -6.90 -13.75
CA THR A 19 21.89 -6.26 -15.07
C THR A 19 21.45 -4.81 -14.99
N GLY A 20 20.59 -4.45 -14.04
CA GLY A 20 20.14 -3.07 -13.79
C GLY A 20 21.26 -2.13 -13.31
N LEU A 21 22.31 -2.66 -12.66
CA LEU A 21 23.47 -1.87 -12.25
C LEU A 21 24.28 -1.30 -13.43
N PHE A 22 24.22 -1.93 -14.59
CA PHE A 22 25.01 -1.59 -15.79
C PHE A 22 24.19 -0.94 -16.91
N GLN A 23 22.85 -0.94 -16.82
CA GLN A 23 21.97 -0.31 -17.81
C GLN A 23 21.45 1.04 -17.29
N ARG A 24 21.30 2.04 -18.18
CA ARG A 24 20.55 3.25 -17.85
C ARG A 24 19.10 2.84 -17.55
N PRO A 25 18.49 3.33 -16.46
CA PRO A 25 17.10 3.02 -16.16
C PRO A 25 16.21 3.45 -17.34
N GLY A 26 15.29 2.57 -17.75
CA GLY A 26 14.34 2.86 -18.83
C GLY A 26 13.34 3.96 -18.47
N ALA A 27 13.11 4.19 -17.17
CA ALA A 27 12.34 5.29 -16.63
C ALA A 27 12.95 5.75 -15.29
N GLN A 28 12.75 7.03 -14.97
CA GLN A 28 13.12 7.64 -13.70
C GLN A 28 11.87 7.82 -12.85
N LEU A 29 11.85 7.30 -11.64
CA LEU A 29 10.70 7.36 -10.72
C LEU A 29 10.93 8.43 -9.65
N VAL A 30 9.89 9.18 -9.34
CA VAL A 30 9.92 10.21 -8.31
C VAL A 30 8.83 9.88 -7.27
N TYR A 31 9.21 9.92 -6.01
CA TYR A 31 8.32 9.66 -4.89
C TYR A 31 8.74 10.45 -3.65
N SER A 32 7.79 10.72 -2.76
CA SER A 32 8.04 11.23 -1.41
C SER A 32 7.03 10.64 -0.44
N ARG A 33 7.46 10.31 0.78
CA ARG A 33 6.54 9.91 1.87
C ARG A 33 5.55 11.04 2.23
N ARG A 34 5.86 12.29 1.91
CA ARG A 34 4.95 13.43 2.09
C ARG A 34 3.70 13.38 1.21
N TYR A 35 3.65 12.48 0.20
CA TYR A 35 2.43 12.20 -0.56
C TYR A 35 1.36 11.46 0.25
N GLN A 36 1.75 10.82 1.37
CA GLN A 36 0.86 10.04 2.20
C GLN A 36 -0.02 10.97 3.04
N LEU A 37 -1.27 11.10 2.63
CA LEU A 37 -2.30 11.80 3.36
C LEU A 37 -3.32 10.78 3.85
N ASP A 38 -3.39 10.56 5.15
CA ASP A 38 -4.40 9.71 5.78
C ASP A 38 -5.48 10.63 6.40
N LEU A 39 -6.46 10.99 5.58
CA LEU A 39 -7.59 11.79 6.00
C LEU A 39 -8.78 10.88 6.34
N PRO A 40 -9.54 11.18 7.42
CA PRO A 40 -10.73 10.42 7.77
C PRO A 40 -11.73 10.38 6.60
N GLY A 41 -12.22 9.19 6.24
CA GLY A 41 -13.18 9.04 5.15
C GLY A 41 -12.61 9.13 3.74
N ALA A 42 -11.31 9.34 3.56
CA ALA A 42 -10.69 9.36 2.24
C ALA A 42 -10.87 8.03 1.50
N LEU A 43 -11.26 8.09 0.23
CA LEU A 43 -11.50 6.93 -0.62
C LEU A 43 -10.23 6.44 -1.33
N TYR A 44 -9.20 7.26 -1.41
CA TYR A 44 -7.90 6.89 -1.99
C TYR A 44 -7.02 6.10 -1.01
N ASP A 45 -6.06 5.33 -1.53
CA ASP A 45 -5.04 4.65 -0.73
C ASP A 45 -3.84 5.59 -0.49
N PRO A 46 -3.63 6.11 0.74
CA PRO A 46 -2.51 7.00 1.03
C PRO A 46 -1.15 6.33 0.83
N LEU A 47 -1.10 4.99 0.81
CA LEU A 47 0.10 4.20 0.62
C LEU A 47 0.31 3.74 -0.83
N ARG A 48 -0.51 4.22 -1.79
CA ARG A 48 -0.47 3.82 -3.21
C ARG A 48 0.95 3.84 -3.78
N GLY A 49 1.67 4.95 -3.67
CA GLY A 49 3.03 5.09 -4.18
C GLY A 49 4.03 4.15 -3.48
N GLU A 50 3.91 3.98 -2.17
CA GLU A 50 4.80 3.10 -1.40
C GLU A 50 4.60 1.62 -1.74
N ARG A 51 3.34 1.18 -1.95
CA ARG A 51 3.02 -0.19 -2.41
C ARG A 51 3.60 -0.47 -3.78
N ILE A 52 3.47 0.49 -4.71
CA ILE A 52 4.07 0.40 -6.05
C ILE A 52 5.58 0.21 -5.95
N LEU A 53 6.26 1.04 -5.17
CA LEU A 53 7.72 0.94 -4.98
C LEU A 53 8.12 -0.39 -4.36
N ALA A 54 7.45 -0.83 -3.30
CA ALA A 54 7.73 -2.10 -2.64
C ALA A 54 7.58 -3.29 -3.59
N PHE A 55 6.57 -3.26 -4.45
CA PHE A 55 6.37 -4.26 -5.49
C PHE A 55 7.49 -4.24 -6.53
N LEU A 56 7.83 -3.08 -7.10
CA LEU A 56 8.88 -2.95 -8.11
C LEU A 56 10.25 -3.39 -7.58
N GLU A 57 10.56 -3.06 -6.33
CA GLU A 57 11.77 -3.56 -5.67
C GLU A 57 11.76 -5.07 -5.44
N SER A 58 10.63 -5.62 -4.98
CA SER A 58 10.50 -7.04 -4.72
C SER A 58 10.70 -7.88 -5.98
N THR A 59 10.35 -7.33 -7.15
CA THR A 59 10.58 -7.94 -8.47
C THR A 59 11.97 -7.68 -9.03
N GLY A 60 12.78 -6.82 -8.40
CA GLY A 60 14.12 -6.41 -8.88
C GLY A 60 14.08 -5.48 -10.09
N LEU A 61 12.95 -4.81 -10.34
CA LEU A 61 12.80 -3.84 -11.42
C LEU A 61 13.21 -2.43 -11.03
N LEU A 62 13.15 -2.10 -9.74
CA LEU A 62 13.59 -0.81 -9.22
C LEU A 62 15.03 -0.90 -8.72
N THR A 63 15.83 0.10 -9.08
CA THR A 63 17.18 0.34 -8.56
C THR A 63 17.23 1.71 -7.89
N ASP A 64 18.10 1.90 -6.91
CA ASP A 64 18.25 3.17 -6.18
C ASP A 64 18.60 4.34 -7.12
N ARG A 65 19.27 4.06 -8.24
CA ARG A 65 19.61 5.06 -9.28
C ARG A 65 18.39 5.55 -10.08
N ALA A 66 17.28 4.80 -10.07
CA ALA A 66 16.07 5.13 -10.80
C ALA A 66 15.02 5.80 -9.91
N LEU A 67 15.26 5.89 -8.60
CA LEU A 67 14.34 6.47 -7.63
C LEU A 67 14.88 7.80 -7.09
N HIS A 68 14.05 8.84 -7.17
CA HIS A 68 14.37 10.19 -6.74
C HIS A 68 13.32 10.67 -5.71
N THR A 69 13.77 11.50 -4.76
CA THR A 69 12.90 12.05 -3.72
C THR A 69 12.36 13.42 -4.12
N ALA A 70 11.03 13.57 -4.14
CA ALA A 70 10.38 14.86 -4.35
C ALA A 70 10.48 15.76 -3.11
N LEU A 71 10.65 17.06 -3.34
CA LEU A 71 10.58 18.11 -2.34
C LEU A 71 9.39 19.03 -2.63
N PRO A 72 8.80 19.73 -1.64
CA PRO A 72 7.72 20.67 -1.86
C PRO A 72 8.11 21.77 -2.85
N ALA A 73 7.30 22.02 -3.86
CA ALA A 73 7.48 23.14 -4.76
C ALA A 73 7.37 24.48 -3.99
N SER A 74 8.25 25.43 -4.29
CA SER A 74 8.14 26.76 -3.73
C SER A 74 6.98 27.52 -4.38
N PHE A 75 6.41 28.49 -3.66
CA PHE A 75 5.34 29.36 -4.19
C PHE A 75 5.74 30.09 -5.47
N ARG A 76 7.03 30.35 -5.69
CA ARG A 76 7.54 30.91 -6.95
C ARG A 76 7.14 30.09 -8.18
N PHE A 77 7.09 28.75 -8.07
CA PHE A 77 6.65 27.89 -9.16
C PHE A 77 5.12 27.93 -9.30
N LEU A 78 4.41 27.91 -8.16
CA LEU A 78 2.94 27.91 -8.15
C LEU A 78 2.35 29.17 -8.77
N ARG A 79 2.93 30.34 -8.48
CA ARG A 79 2.55 31.65 -9.05
C ARG A 79 2.70 31.76 -10.57
N ARG A 80 3.32 30.80 -11.23
CA ARG A 80 3.35 30.76 -12.70
C ARG A 80 2.00 30.37 -13.31
N VAL A 81 1.12 29.78 -12.51
CA VAL A 81 -0.18 29.25 -12.93
C VAL A 81 -1.30 29.78 -12.06
N HIS A 82 -1.12 29.68 -10.75
CA HIS A 82 -2.15 30.05 -9.79
C HIS A 82 -2.04 31.53 -9.40
N THR A 83 -3.20 32.19 -9.25
CA THR A 83 -3.27 33.60 -8.83
C THR A 83 -2.83 33.74 -7.37
N ASP A 84 -2.24 34.90 -7.02
CA ASP A 84 -1.81 35.18 -5.64
C ASP A 84 -3.01 35.16 -4.68
N ASP A 85 -4.14 35.76 -5.07
CA ASP A 85 -5.37 35.75 -4.27
C ASP A 85 -5.83 34.32 -3.93
N TYR A 86 -5.79 33.40 -4.90
CA TYR A 86 -6.13 32.00 -4.64
C TYR A 86 -5.11 31.32 -3.73
N LEU A 87 -3.81 31.50 -3.98
CA LEU A 87 -2.77 30.91 -3.14
C LEU A 87 -2.83 31.38 -1.68
N ASP A 88 -3.24 32.62 -1.44
CA ASP A 88 -3.43 33.17 -0.09
C ASP A 88 -4.62 32.51 0.62
N THR A 89 -5.68 32.10 -0.10
CA THR A 89 -6.81 31.38 0.49
C THR A 89 -6.43 29.98 1.02
N LEU A 90 -5.37 29.38 0.49
CA LEU A 90 -4.90 28.04 0.93
C LEU A 90 -4.31 28.03 2.35
N ASN A 91 -4.14 29.20 2.98
CA ASN A 91 -3.80 29.31 4.39
C ASN A 91 -5.04 29.25 5.30
N LEU A 92 -6.26 29.22 4.73
CA LEU A 92 -7.52 29.25 5.45
C LEU A 92 -8.18 27.87 5.41
N PRO A 93 -8.44 27.19 6.57
CA PRO A 93 -9.05 25.86 6.60
C PRO A 93 -10.41 25.78 5.91
N GLU A 94 -11.17 26.86 5.90
CA GLU A 94 -12.50 26.95 5.26
C GLU A 94 -12.44 26.69 3.75
N SER A 95 -11.33 27.04 3.10
CA SER A 95 -11.12 26.81 1.67
C SER A 95 -11.06 25.32 1.33
N TYR A 96 -10.73 24.47 2.30
CA TYR A 96 -10.60 23.04 2.07
C TYR A 96 -11.94 22.31 2.00
N LEU A 97 -13.00 22.86 2.61
CA LEU A 97 -14.33 22.27 2.51
C LEU A 97 -14.82 22.20 1.05
N SER A 98 -14.62 23.27 0.26
CA SER A 98 -14.98 23.29 -1.15
C SER A 98 -14.12 22.37 -2.01
N ILE A 99 -12.85 22.18 -1.67
CA ILE A 99 -11.88 21.38 -2.44
C ILE A 99 -11.99 19.90 -2.08
N LEU A 100 -12.09 19.56 -0.77
CA LEU A 100 -12.02 18.19 -0.28
C LEU A 100 -13.41 17.60 0.03
N GLY A 101 -14.46 18.43 0.09
CA GLY A 101 -15.80 18.00 0.48
C GLY A 101 -15.96 17.70 1.98
N GLN A 102 -15.00 18.11 2.81
CA GLN A 102 -15.02 17.90 4.26
C GLN A 102 -14.26 19.01 5.00
N GLU A 103 -14.67 19.27 6.23
CA GLU A 103 -13.91 20.13 7.14
C GLU A 103 -12.66 19.41 7.64
N ILE A 104 -11.57 20.14 7.79
CA ILE A 104 -10.30 19.64 8.31
C ILE A 104 -9.71 20.64 9.31
N SER A 105 -8.85 20.15 10.21
CA SER A 105 -8.13 21.01 11.17
C SER A 105 -6.99 21.78 10.49
N ASP A 106 -6.49 22.83 11.14
CA ASP A 106 -5.34 23.61 10.68
C ASP A 106 -4.12 22.72 10.41
N GLU A 107 -3.82 21.78 11.30
CA GLU A 107 -2.72 20.83 11.12
C GLU A 107 -2.92 19.93 9.89
N GLN A 108 -4.16 19.47 9.68
CA GLN A 108 -4.50 18.69 8.49
C GLN A 108 -4.37 19.54 7.21
N ALA A 109 -4.79 20.81 7.25
CA ALA A 109 -4.67 21.75 6.13
C ALA A 109 -3.21 21.96 5.73
N GLU A 110 -2.32 22.20 6.69
CA GLU A 110 -0.88 22.31 6.45
C GLU A 110 -0.31 21.05 5.79
N ARG A 111 -0.69 19.88 6.30
CA ARG A 111 -0.24 18.58 5.75
C ARG A 111 -0.75 18.35 4.34
N VAL A 112 -2.01 18.71 4.05
CA VAL A 112 -2.59 18.60 2.70
C VAL A 112 -1.85 19.51 1.73
N LEU A 113 -1.64 20.78 2.11
CA LEU A 113 -0.92 21.74 1.28
C LEU A 113 0.52 21.29 1.04
N GLU A 114 1.24 20.84 2.07
CA GLU A 114 2.59 20.31 1.92
C GLU A 114 2.64 19.10 0.99
N ALA A 115 1.70 18.17 1.11
CA ALA A 115 1.62 16.99 0.25
C ALA A 115 1.40 17.37 -1.20
N GLN A 116 0.44 18.24 -1.51
CA GLN A 116 0.19 18.67 -2.89
C GLN A 116 1.34 19.51 -3.45
N ARG A 117 1.93 20.40 -2.67
CA ARG A 117 3.17 21.08 -3.08
C ARG A 117 4.30 20.09 -3.38
N THR A 118 4.39 19.00 -2.60
CA THR A 118 5.39 17.95 -2.85
C THR A 118 5.08 17.19 -4.12
N MET A 119 3.78 16.91 -4.42
CA MET A 119 3.37 16.30 -5.70
C MET A 119 3.73 17.20 -6.89
N VAL A 120 3.49 18.51 -6.79
CA VAL A 120 3.95 19.48 -7.80
C VAL A 120 5.46 19.42 -7.99
N GLY A 121 6.23 19.43 -6.89
CA GLY A 121 7.69 19.29 -6.91
C GLY A 121 8.16 17.99 -7.56
N GLY A 122 7.40 16.90 -7.34
CA GLY A 122 7.63 15.60 -7.99
C GLY A 122 7.43 15.65 -9.50
N THR A 123 6.38 16.30 -9.98
CA THR A 123 6.11 16.46 -11.41
C THR A 123 7.16 17.37 -12.08
N LEU A 124 7.58 18.45 -11.41
CA LEU A 124 8.70 19.28 -11.87
C LEU A 124 10.00 18.46 -12.00
N LEU A 125 10.32 17.63 -11.00
CA LEU A 125 11.52 16.78 -11.01
C LEU A 125 11.42 15.71 -12.11
N ALA A 126 10.29 15.01 -12.23
CA ALA A 126 10.05 14.02 -13.26
C ALA A 126 10.19 14.61 -14.66
N THR A 127 9.70 15.83 -14.87
CA THR A 127 9.83 16.59 -16.12
C THR A 127 11.31 16.86 -16.44
N GLY A 128 12.09 17.35 -15.47
CA GLY A 128 13.52 17.60 -15.64
C GLY A 128 14.28 16.32 -16.00
N LEU A 129 13.99 15.22 -15.32
CA LEU A 129 14.61 13.90 -15.56
C LEU A 129 14.23 13.33 -16.94
N ALA A 130 12.98 13.47 -17.36
CA ALA A 130 12.51 13.04 -18.69
C ALA A 130 13.24 13.78 -19.81
N ILE A 131 13.37 15.11 -19.69
CA ILE A 131 14.08 15.95 -20.69
C ILE A 131 15.57 15.62 -20.71
N GLN A 132 16.21 15.53 -19.54
CA GLN A 132 17.65 15.25 -19.44
C GLN A 132 18.02 13.89 -20.04
N SER A 133 17.18 12.87 -19.81
CA SER A 133 17.42 11.51 -20.32
C SER A 133 16.88 11.31 -21.75
N LYS A 134 16.08 12.23 -22.29
CA LYS A 134 15.21 12.03 -23.48
C LYS A 134 14.40 10.74 -23.35
N GLY A 135 13.85 10.52 -22.14
CA GLY A 135 13.20 9.29 -21.73
C GLY A 135 11.91 9.54 -20.97
N ILE A 136 11.68 8.75 -19.96
CA ILE A 136 10.43 8.72 -19.19
C ILE A 136 10.71 9.14 -17.74
N GLY A 137 9.98 10.15 -17.26
CA GLY A 137 9.90 10.52 -15.86
C GLY A 137 8.53 10.13 -15.29
N VAL A 138 8.48 9.46 -14.16
CA VAL A 138 7.24 9.02 -13.52
C VAL A 138 7.16 9.63 -12.14
N ASN A 139 6.17 10.46 -11.87
CA ASN A 139 5.85 10.89 -10.52
C ASN A 139 4.80 9.93 -9.93
N LEU A 140 5.13 9.26 -8.82
CA LEU A 140 4.21 8.37 -8.10
C LEU A 140 3.20 9.15 -7.23
N GLY A 141 2.76 10.28 -7.72
CA GLY A 141 1.75 11.21 -7.23
C GLY A 141 1.36 12.14 -8.39
N GLY A 142 0.71 13.27 -8.09
CA GLY A 142 0.30 14.26 -9.10
C GLY A 142 -0.88 13.81 -9.97
N GLY A 143 -1.09 14.56 -11.06
CA GLY A 143 -2.30 14.43 -11.88
C GLY A 143 -3.47 15.20 -11.27
N LEU A 144 -3.19 16.35 -10.67
CA LEU A 144 -4.15 17.19 -9.96
C LEU A 144 -4.90 18.11 -10.95
N HIS A 145 -5.57 17.49 -11.90
CA HIS A 145 -6.09 18.10 -13.13
C HIS A 145 -7.33 19.00 -12.95
N HIS A 146 -8.05 18.90 -11.81
CA HIS A 146 -9.20 19.74 -11.49
C HIS A 146 -8.83 21.09 -10.86
N ALA A 147 -7.56 21.36 -10.58
CA ALA A 147 -7.16 22.68 -10.11
C ALA A 147 -7.09 23.69 -11.26
N PHE A 148 -7.84 24.77 -11.13
CA PHE A 148 -7.85 25.93 -12.03
C PHE A 148 -6.79 26.96 -11.59
N ALA A 149 -6.62 28.02 -12.37
CA ALA A 149 -5.70 29.10 -12.00
C ALA A 149 -6.12 29.83 -10.72
N ALA A 150 -7.43 30.03 -10.51
CA ALA A 150 -7.97 30.84 -9.40
C ALA A 150 -8.82 30.03 -8.40
N LYS A 151 -8.89 28.71 -8.52
CA LYS A 151 -9.63 27.84 -7.58
C LYS A 151 -9.13 26.40 -7.62
N GLY A 152 -9.29 25.67 -6.52
CA GLY A 152 -9.14 24.21 -6.49
C GLY A 152 -10.49 23.53 -6.43
N GLU A 153 -10.59 22.32 -6.95
CA GLU A 153 -11.80 21.48 -6.91
C GLU A 153 -11.45 20.00 -6.83
N ARG A 154 -12.39 19.16 -6.38
CA ARG A 154 -12.35 17.69 -6.46
C ARG A 154 -10.99 17.12 -6.05
N PHE A 155 -10.55 17.42 -4.83
CA PHE A 155 -9.28 17.03 -4.24
C PHE A 155 -8.02 17.66 -4.85
N CYS A 156 -8.14 18.50 -5.87
CA CYS A 156 -7.03 19.16 -6.55
C CYS A 156 -6.94 20.63 -6.13
N MET A 157 -5.85 20.98 -5.43
CA MET A 157 -5.58 22.37 -5.05
C MET A 157 -4.62 23.05 -6.03
N LEU A 158 -3.64 22.30 -6.53
CA LEU A 158 -2.53 22.81 -7.32
C LEU A 158 -2.36 21.97 -8.58
N ASN A 159 -2.46 22.56 -9.77
CA ASN A 159 -2.29 21.85 -11.03
C ASN A 159 -0.82 21.58 -11.31
N ASP A 160 -0.33 20.41 -10.95
CA ASP A 160 1.07 20.03 -11.05
C ASP A 160 1.58 19.95 -12.51
N VAL A 161 0.74 19.45 -13.42
CA VAL A 161 1.06 19.39 -14.86
C VAL A 161 1.18 20.80 -15.44
N ALA A 162 0.23 21.68 -15.12
CA ALA A 162 0.26 23.06 -15.61
C ALA A 162 1.47 23.82 -15.06
N VAL A 163 1.80 23.65 -13.78
CA VAL A 163 2.99 24.27 -13.16
C VAL A 163 4.28 23.78 -13.83
N ALA A 164 4.36 22.49 -14.17
CA ALA A 164 5.52 21.94 -14.86
C ALA A 164 5.68 22.50 -16.28
N ILE A 165 4.58 22.64 -17.03
CA ILE A 165 4.58 23.25 -18.37
C ILE A 165 4.96 24.74 -18.29
N ALA A 166 4.39 25.50 -17.34
CA ALA A 166 4.73 26.90 -17.16
C ALA A 166 6.21 27.10 -16.77
N GLU A 167 6.79 26.20 -15.98
CA GLU A 167 8.22 26.22 -15.67
C GLU A 167 9.08 25.93 -16.91
N LEU A 168 8.67 25.01 -17.78
CA LEU A 168 9.36 24.78 -19.06
C LEU A 168 9.39 26.05 -19.91
N ARG A 169 8.26 26.77 -20.03
CA ARG A 169 8.18 28.05 -20.75
C ARG A 169 9.12 29.08 -20.15
N ALA A 170 9.15 29.20 -18.81
CA ALA A 170 10.04 30.13 -18.12
C ALA A 170 11.52 29.80 -18.29
N ARG A 171 11.87 28.55 -18.59
CA ARG A 171 13.23 28.11 -18.90
C ARG A 171 13.58 28.20 -20.39
N GLY A 172 12.72 28.75 -21.23
CA GLY A 172 12.95 28.92 -22.66
C GLY A 172 12.78 27.64 -23.48
N VAL A 173 11.94 26.72 -23.03
CA VAL A 173 11.53 25.53 -23.80
C VAL A 173 10.16 25.81 -24.47
N PRO A 174 10.11 26.34 -25.68
CA PRO A 174 8.85 26.83 -26.32
C PRO A 174 8.10 25.74 -27.08
N GLY A 175 8.64 24.55 -27.25
CA GLY A 175 8.09 23.51 -28.13
C GLY A 175 6.68 23.04 -27.73
N PRO A 176 5.92 22.47 -28.69
CA PRO A 176 4.55 22.03 -28.45
C PRO A 176 4.46 20.91 -27.42
N VAL A 177 3.52 21.05 -26.48
CA VAL A 177 3.30 20.09 -25.36
C VAL A 177 1.93 19.46 -25.53
N LEU A 178 1.86 18.12 -25.45
CA LEU A 178 0.61 17.37 -25.42
C LEU A 178 0.36 16.84 -24.00
N VAL A 179 -0.80 17.16 -23.45
CA VAL A 179 -1.31 16.53 -22.23
C VAL A 179 -2.33 15.47 -22.65
N VAL A 180 -2.02 14.20 -22.39
CA VAL A 180 -2.93 13.07 -22.57
C VAL A 180 -3.51 12.73 -21.21
N ASP A 181 -4.79 13.00 -21.00
CA ASP A 181 -5.49 12.73 -19.76
C ASP A 181 -6.51 11.61 -19.98
N LEU A 182 -6.29 10.48 -19.34
CA LEU A 182 -7.14 9.29 -19.39
C LEU A 182 -7.66 8.90 -18.00
N ASP A 183 -7.75 9.88 -17.10
CA ASP A 183 -8.54 9.81 -15.88
C ASP A 183 -10.03 9.70 -16.25
N LEU A 184 -10.84 9.12 -15.36
CA LEU A 184 -12.29 9.02 -15.58
C LEU A 184 -12.99 10.37 -15.65
N HIS A 185 -12.42 11.37 -14.94
CA HIS A 185 -13.03 12.68 -14.79
C HIS A 185 -12.51 13.67 -15.85
N ASP A 186 -13.31 14.68 -16.12
CA ASP A 186 -12.91 15.75 -17.07
C ASP A 186 -11.68 16.52 -16.55
N SER A 187 -10.68 16.73 -17.40
CA SER A 187 -9.49 17.54 -17.10
C SER A 187 -9.75 19.05 -17.23
N ASP A 188 -10.87 19.49 -16.69
CA ASP A 188 -11.43 20.85 -16.80
C ASP A 188 -10.46 21.94 -16.35
N GLY A 189 -9.79 21.75 -15.19
CA GLY A 189 -8.81 22.69 -14.68
C GLY A 189 -7.60 22.84 -15.60
N THR A 190 -7.00 21.74 -16.06
CA THR A 190 -5.86 21.79 -16.97
C THR A 190 -6.24 22.42 -18.29
N ARG A 191 -7.38 22.04 -18.88
CA ARG A 191 -7.87 22.61 -20.13
C ARG A 191 -8.16 24.11 -19.99
N SER A 192 -8.75 24.54 -18.88
CA SER A 192 -9.03 25.97 -18.60
C SER A 192 -7.75 26.81 -18.51
N ILE A 193 -6.71 26.31 -17.86
CA ILE A 193 -5.44 27.03 -17.72
C ILE A 193 -4.79 27.29 -19.08
N PHE A 194 -4.90 26.35 -20.03
CA PHE A 194 -4.32 26.46 -21.35
C PHE A 194 -5.34 26.81 -22.45
N ALA A 195 -6.51 27.33 -22.05
CA ALA A 195 -7.61 27.60 -23.01
C ALA A 195 -7.19 28.45 -24.21
N GLU A 196 -6.29 29.41 -24.04
CA GLU A 196 -5.84 30.33 -25.05
C GLU A 196 -4.42 30.04 -25.61
N ASP A 197 -3.76 28.99 -25.10
CA ASP A 197 -2.40 28.61 -25.50
C ASP A 197 -2.40 27.57 -26.63
N PRO A 198 -2.17 27.94 -27.91
CA PRO A 198 -2.15 26.97 -29.00
C PRO A 198 -0.93 26.06 -28.99
N THR A 199 0.05 26.30 -28.12
CA THR A 199 1.26 25.47 -27.97
C THR A 199 1.11 24.33 -26.97
N VAL A 200 -0.04 24.27 -26.26
CA VAL A 200 -0.40 23.17 -25.35
C VAL A 200 -1.70 22.55 -25.84
N HIS A 201 -1.64 21.32 -26.31
CA HIS A 201 -2.84 20.56 -26.68
C HIS A 201 -3.27 19.65 -25.52
N THR A 202 -4.52 19.77 -25.10
CA THR A 202 -5.13 18.86 -24.10
C THR A 202 -5.98 17.81 -24.82
N PHE A 203 -5.71 16.54 -24.52
CA PHE A 203 -6.49 15.40 -25.01
C PHE A 203 -7.10 14.69 -23.81
N SER A 204 -8.41 14.50 -23.77
CA SER A 204 -9.08 13.76 -22.71
C SER A 204 -10.15 12.82 -23.23
N ILE A 205 -10.28 11.65 -22.60
CA ILE A 205 -11.43 10.73 -22.73
C ILE A 205 -11.95 10.50 -21.32
N HIS A 206 -13.15 10.96 -21.05
CA HIS A 206 -13.71 10.93 -19.70
C HIS A 206 -15.22 10.63 -19.70
N ASN A 207 -15.74 10.38 -18.50
CA ASN A 207 -17.18 10.15 -18.31
C ASN A 207 -17.96 11.44 -18.57
N MET A 208 -19.07 11.32 -19.27
CA MET A 208 -19.95 12.45 -19.54
C MET A 208 -20.46 13.04 -18.21
N THR A 209 -20.13 14.29 -17.96
CA THR A 209 -20.62 15.02 -16.79
C THR A 209 -21.97 15.63 -17.07
N THR A 210 -22.88 15.55 -16.09
CA THR A 210 -24.21 16.19 -16.15
C THR A 210 -24.18 17.65 -15.69
N SER A 211 -23.01 18.17 -15.31
CA SER A 211 -22.86 19.55 -14.86
C SER A 211 -22.90 20.52 -16.06
N ASP A 212 -23.63 21.63 -15.90
CA ASP A 212 -23.65 22.74 -16.85
C ASP A 212 -22.30 23.46 -17.00
N GLU A 213 -21.33 23.16 -16.15
CA GLU A 213 -19.94 23.59 -16.24
C GLU A 213 -19.17 22.73 -17.27
N ARG A 214 -19.61 22.76 -18.53
CA ARG A 214 -18.78 22.24 -19.61
C ARG A 214 -17.53 23.09 -19.65
N GLY A 215 -16.41 22.44 -19.36
CA GLY A 215 -15.13 23.11 -19.26
C GLY A 215 -14.84 23.96 -20.49
N SER A 216 -14.13 25.06 -20.25
CA SER A 216 -13.86 26.10 -21.25
C SER A 216 -13.45 25.52 -22.61
N HIS A 217 -13.98 26.07 -23.67
CA HIS A 217 -13.48 25.82 -25.03
C HIS A 217 -12.01 26.27 -25.10
N ALA A 218 -11.12 25.33 -25.39
CA ALA A 218 -9.71 25.63 -25.58
C ALA A 218 -9.38 25.62 -27.07
N VAL A 219 -8.47 26.51 -27.49
CA VAL A 219 -8.05 26.64 -28.91
C VAL A 219 -7.32 25.39 -29.42
N ALA A 220 -6.74 24.58 -28.49
CA ALA A 220 -6.07 23.34 -28.83
C ALA A 220 -6.51 22.23 -27.83
N ALA A 221 -7.67 21.64 -28.10
CA ALA A 221 -8.19 20.54 -27.27
C ALA A 221 -8.88 19.47 -28.12
N THR A 222 -8.82 18.23 -27.62
CA THR A 222 -9.63 17.11 -28.11
C THR A 222 -10.30 16.47 -26.89
N VAL A 223 -11.62 16.63 -26.81
CA VAL A 223 -12.43 16.19 -25.68
C VAL A 223 -13.39 15.11 -26.19
N ILE A 224 -13.34 13.92 -25.62
CA ILE A 224 -14.20 12.79 -25.91
C ILE A 224 -14.98 12.41 -24.65
N GLU A 225 -16.27 12.64 -24.66
CA GLU A 225 -17.17 12.25 -23.60
C GLU A 225 -17.80 10.90 -23.93
N LEU A 226 -17.68 9.93 -23.04
CA LEU A 226 -18.34 8.64 -23.15
C LEU A 226 -19.39 8.51 -22.04
N ALA A 227 -20.60 8.07 -22.40
CA ALA A 227 -21.73 8.02 -21.49
C ALA A 227 -21.99 6.62 -20.96
N GLY A 228 -22.43 6.51 -19.71
CA GLY A 228 -22.86 5.25 -19.10
C GLY A 228 -21.73 4.38 -18.55
N ALA A 229 -21.98 3.09 -18.47
CA ALA A 229 -21.01 2.10 -17.99
C ALA A 229 -20.15 1.59 -19.16
N VAL A 230 -19.13 2.36 -19.54
CA VAL A 230 -18.22 2.06 -20.65
C VAL A 230 -17.43 0.78 -20.38
N GLU A 231 -17.28 -0.06 -21.41
CA GLU A 231 -16.52 -1.31 -21.37
C GLU A 231 -15.24 -1.22 -22.24
N ASP A 232 -14.37 -2.22 -22.10
CA ASP A 232 -13.04 -2.31 -22.72
C ASP A 232 -13.03 -1.94 -24.22
N SER A 233 -13.95 -2.54 -24.98
CA SER A 233 -13.97 -2.41 -26.45
C SER A 233 -14.24 -0.99 -26.90
N GLU A 234 -15.19 -0.31 -26.25
CA GLU A 234 -15.56 1.06 -26.56
C GLU A 234 -14.44 2.03 -26.18
N TYR A 235 -13.92 1.88 -24.95
CA TYR A 235 -12.83 2.71 -24.44
C TYR A 235 -11.56 2.62 -25.29
N LEU A 236 -11.09 1.39 -25.55
CA LEU A 236 -9.90 1.19 -26.38
C LEU A 236 -10.09 1.61 -27.84
N ALA A 237 -11.30 1.43 -28.39
CA ALA A 237 -11.61 1.92 -29.74
C ALA A 237 -11.55 3.47 -29.82
N ALA A 238 -12.07 4.17 -28.80
CA ALA A 238 -11.99 5.63 -28.73
C ALA A 238 -10.53 6.10 -28.68
N ILE A 239 -9.70 5.51 -27.82
CA ILE A 239 -8.29 5.88 -27.71
C ILE A 239 -7.55 5.65 -29.04
N ARG A 240 -7.74 4.50 -29.66
CA ARG A 240 -7.09 4.15 -30.94
C ARG A 240 -7.55 5.04 -32.10
N ARG A 241 -8.79 5.50 -32.06
CA ARG A 241 -9.37 6.37 -33.10
C ARG A 241 -8.86 7.81 -32.99
N TYR A 242 -8.85 8.36 -31.77
CA TYR A 242 -8.68 9.81 -31.61
C TYR A 242 -7.26 10.23 -31.22
N LEU A 243 -6.48 9.42 -30.50
CA LEU A 243 -5.16 9.82 -30.03
C LEU A 243 -4.09 9.90 -31.14
N PRO A 244 -3.95 8.93 -32.08
CA PRO A 244 -2.92 8.99 -33.10
C PRO A 244 -3.01 10.19 -34.04
N PRO A 245 -4.22 10.63 -34.50
CA PRO A 245 -4.36 11.84 -35.29
C PRO A 245 -3.84 13.10 -34.59
N VAL A 246 -4.03 13.22 -33.25
CA VAL A 246 -3.51 14.35 -32.48
C VAL A 246 -1.98 14.33 -32.48
N PHE A 247 -1.34 13.21 -32.27
CA PHE A 247 0.11 13.08 -32.37
C PHE A 247 0.66 13.44 -33.74
N ALA A 248 -0.06 13.07 -34.81
CA ALA A 248 0.36 13.31 -36.18
C ALA A 248 0.21 14.80 -36.57
N ALA A 249 -0.87 15.42 -36.16
CA ALA A 249 -1.17 16.82 -36.48
C ALA A 249 -0.39 17.80 -35.61
N PHE A 250 -0.41 17.61 -34.30
CA PHE A 250 0.18 18.53 -33.33
C PHE A 250 1.69 18.39 -33.19
N ARG A 251 2.24 17.17 -33.40
CA ARG A 251 3.68 16.86 -33.34
C ARG A 251 4.35 17.32 -32.05
N PRO A 252 3.87 16.86 -30.89
CA PRO A 252 4.39 17.30 -29.60
C PRO A 252 5.88 17.00 -29.45
N GLU A 253 6.61 17.91 -28.80
CA GLU A 253 8.01 17.69 -28.37
C GLU A 253 8.08 17.04 -26.98
N ILE A 254 7.09 17.30 -26.12
CA ILE A 254 6.98 16.76 -24.77
C ILE A 254 5.55 16.26 -24.57
N VAL A 255 5.41 15.13 -23.89
CA VAL A 255 4.10 14.55 -23.57
C VAL A 255 3.97 14.42 -22.05
N PHE A 256 2.87 14.90 -21.50
CA PHE A 256 2.40 14.59 -20.15
C PHE A 256 1.27 13.58 -20.25
N TYR A 257 1.32 12.55 -19.42
CA TYR A 257 0.31 11.51 -19.36
C TYR A 257 -0.26 11.40 -17.94
N VAL A 258 -1.52 11.77 -17.76
CA VAL A 258 -2.30 11.54 -16.55
C VAL A 258 -2.90 10.14 -16.68
N ALA A 259 -2.31 9.19 -15.93
CA ALA A 259 -2.61 7.76 -16.00
C ALA A 259 -3.58 7.34 -14.89
N GLY A 260 -4.73 8.03 -14.76
CA GLY A 260 -5.77 7.69 -13.80
C GLY A 260 -6.21 6.23 -13.97
N CYS A 261 -6.44 5.53 -12.87
CA CYS A 261 -6.93 4.15 -12.90
C CYS A 261 -8.38 4.01 -12.39
N ASP A 262 -9.06 5.12 -12.18
CA ASP A 262 -10.47 5.21 -11.81
C ASP A 262 -11.48 4.78 -12.90
N PRO A 263 -11.10 4.61 -14.20
CA PRO A 263 -11.94 3.88 -15.14
C PRO A 263 -12.12 2.39 -14.81
N ALA A 264 -11.34 1.83 -13.86
CA ALA A 264 -11.37 0.41 -13.52
C ALA A 264 -12.74 -0.04 -12.99
N ALA A 265 -13.11 -1.28 -13.31
CA ALA A 265 -14.40 -1.87 -12.94
C ALA A 265 -14.62 -2.01 -11.42
N ASP A 266 -13.56 -2.03 -10.62
CA ASP A 266 -13.57 -2.11 -9.16
C ASP A 266 -13.24 -0.79 -8.46
N ASP A 267 -13.18 0.32 -9.20
CA ASP A 267 -13.00 1.65 -8.63
C ASP A 267 -14.21 2.03 -7.74
N ARG A 268 -13.96 2.74 -6.66
CA ARG A 268 -15.00 3.08 -5.66
C ARG A 268 -15.83 4.31 -6.00
N ILE A 269 -15.34 5.14 -6.91
CA ILE A 269 -16.02 6.37 -7.36
C ILE A 269 -16.49 6.21 -8.81
N GLY A 270 -15.67 5.54 -9.63
CA GLY A 270 -15.95 5.32 -11.03
C GLY A 270 -17.15 4.41 -11.30
N ASN A 271 -17.76 4.59 -12.46
CA ASN A 271 -18.89 3.77 -12.92
C ASN A 271 -18.57 2.97 -14.20
N TRP A 272 -17.38 3.14 -14.79
CA TRP A 272 -16.95 2.36 -15.94
C TRP A 272 -16.58 0.93 -15.56
N LYS A 273 -16.44 0.06 -16.57
CA LYS A 273 -16.21 -1.39 -16.39
C LYS A 273 -14.91 -1.85 -17.06
N ILE A 274 -13.88 -0.99 -17.02
CA ILE A 274 -12.62 -1.27 -17.69
C ILE A 274 -11.82 -2.31 -16.89
N THR A 275 -11.42 -3.37 -17.59
CA THR A 275 -10.64 -4.45 -16.97
C THR A 275 -9.18 -4.04 -16.75
N ALA A 276 -8.48 -4.78 -15.88
CA ALA A 276 -7.05 -4.60 -15.64
C ALA A 276 -6.21 -4.79 -16.92
N ASP A 277 -6.64 -5.68 -17.83
CA ASP A 277 -5.96 -5.92 -19.09
C ASP A 277 -6.15 -4.74 -20.05
N ALA A 278 -7.34 -4.18 -20.14
CA ALA A 278 -7.62 -3.01 -20.98
C ALA A 278 -6.91 -1.75 -20.47
N LEU A 279 -6.83 -1.55 -19.14
CA LEU A 279 -6.03 -0.45 -18.58
C LEU A 279 -4.54 -0.59 -18.93
N LEU A 280 -3.98 -1.79 -18.81
CA LEU A 280 -2.60 -2.03 -19.23
C LEU A 280 -2.40 -1.78 -20.73
N GLU A 281 -3.34 -2.23 -21.57
CA GLU A 281 -3.29 -2.03 -23.02
C GLU A 281 -3.35 -0.54 -23.37
N ARG A 282 -4.24 0.23 -22.71
CA ARG A 282 -4.32 1.68 -22.80
C ARG A 282 -2.97 2.34 -22.55
N ASP A 283 -2.36 2.01 -21.41
CA ASP A 283 -1.10 2.62 -20.97
C ASP A 283 0.06 2.29 -21.94
N LEU A 284 0.13 1.03 -22.38
CA LEU A 284 1.11 0.62 -23.38
C LEU A 284 0.87 1.27 -24.75
N PHE A 285 -0.39 1.53 -25.12
CA PHE A 285 -0.73 2.23 -26.35
C PHE A 285 -0.28 3.70 -26.31
N VAL A 286 -0.55 4.43 -25.22
CA VAL A 286 -0.05 5.81 -25.03
C VAL A 286 1.49 5.82 -25.08
N LEU A 287 2.13 4.87 -24.41
CA LEU A 287 3.59 4.72 -24.47
C LEU A 287 4.08 4.51 -25.90
N SER A 288 3.40 3.69 -26.70
CA SER A 288 3.76 3.43 -28.09
C SER A 288 3.64 4.67 -29.00
N CYS A 289 2.66 5.55 -28.74
CA CYS A 289 2.50 6.81 -29.47
C CYS A 289 3.62 7.81 -29.14
N SER A 290 4.13 7.79 -27.89
CA SER A 290 5.19 8.71 -27.44
C SER A 290 6.60 8.17 -27.76
N HIS A 291 6.82 6.86 -27.58
CA HIS A 291 8.10 6.16 -27.63
C HIS A 291 8.10 5.01 -28.65
N GLY A 292 7.33 5.12 -29.74
CA GLY A 292 7.33 4.16 -30.83
C GLY A 292 8.62 4.19 -31.66
N LYS A 293 8.76 3.29 -32.64
CA LYS A 293 9.93 3.20 -33.52
C LYS A 293 10.29 4.56 -34.12
N GLY A 294 11.44 5.10 -33.74
CA GLY A 294 11.98 6.37 -34.23
C GLY A 294 11.54 7.63 -33.47
N SER A 295 10.77 7.50 -32.39
CA SER A 295 10.36 8.62 -31.55
C SER A 295 10.80 8.40 -30.10
N HIS A 296 11.59 9.31 -29.56
CA HIS A 296 12.02 9.33 -28.15
C HIS A 296 11.71 10.70 -27.56
N ARG A 297 10.41 11.03 -27.48
CA ARG A 297 9.96 12.28 -26.85
C ARG A 297 10.03 12.14 -25.33
N PRO A 298 10.47 13.15 -24.60
CA PRO A 298 10.30 13.16 -23.15
C PRO A 298 8.83 12.91 -22.79
N LEU A 299 8.59 11.90 -21.96
CA LEU A 299 7.27 11.55 -21.46
C LEU A 299 7.27 11.68 -19.93
N VAL A 300 6.33 12.43 -19.42
CA VAL A 300 6.10 12.60 -17.98
C VAL A 300 4.79 11.91 -17.63
N ILE A 301 4.84 10.95 -16.71
CA ILE A 301 3.67 10.19 -16.26
C ILE A 301 3.36 10.61 -14.82
N VAL A 302 2.09 10.94 -14.58
CA VAL A 302 1.52 11.23 -13.24
C VAL A 302 0.35 10.30 -12.99
N LEU A 303 0.04 10.00 -11.71
CA LEU A 303 -0.87 8.91 -11.40
C LEU A 303 -2.35 9.24 -11.60
N GLY A 304 -2.79 10.49 -11.39
CA GLY A 304 -4.21 10.85 -11.43
C GLY A 304 -5.07 10.08 -10.44
N GLY A 305 -6.35 9.96 -10.73
CA GLY A 305 -7.34 9.26 -9.93
C GLY A 305 -7.09 7.77 -9.77
N GLY A 306 -7.91 7.17 -8.93
CA GLY A 306 -7.88 5.76 -8.58
C GLY A 306 -8.17 5.57 -7.10
N TYR A 307 -9.33 4.99 -6.81
CA TYR A 307 -9.96 4.97 -5.50
C TYR A 307 -10.18 3.54 -5.03
N GLY A 308 -9.84 3.31 -3.76
CA GLY A 308 -9.90 1.99 -3.16
C GLY A 308 -8.54 1.31 -3.00
N HIS A 309 -8.52 0.25 -2.20
CA HIS A 309 -7.28 -0.44 -1.81
C HIS A 309 -6.59 -1.21 -2.94
N GLY A 310 -7.27 -1.43 -4.07
CA GLY A 310 -6.75 -2.13 -5.25
C GLY A 310 -6.07 -1.22 -6.29
N ALA A 311 -6.33 0.08 -6.26
CA ALA A 311 -5.93 1.04 -7.28
C ALA A 311 -4.42 1.03 -7.61
N TRP A 312 -3.56 0.83 -6.60
CA TRP A 312 -2.11 0.74 -6.79
C TRP A 312 -1.68 -0.40 -7.73
N ARG A 313 -2.49 -1.46 -7.86
CA ARG A 313 -2.15 -2.67 -8.64
C ARG A 313 -2.12 -2.39 -10.14
N TYR A 314 -3.03 -1.57 -10.64
CA TYR A 314 -3.08 -1.16 -12.05
C TYR A 314 -1.80 -0.42 -12.45
N THR A 315 -1.45 0.62 -11.70
CA THR A 315 -0.21 1.37 -11.92
C THR A 315 1.04 0.49 -11.74
N ALA A 316 1.09 -0.36 -10.72
CA ALA A 316 2.22 -1.27 -10.48
C ALA A 316 2.41 -2.26 -11.64
N ARG A 317 1.32 -2.80 -12.19
CA ARG A 317 1.32 -3.68 -13.34
C ARG A 317 1.85 -2.96 -14.60
N PHE A 318 1.36 -1.75 -14.87
CA PHE A 318 1.86 -0.90 -15.96
C PHE A 318 3.35 -0.57 -15.81
N LEU A 319 3.78 -0.07 -14.65
CA LEU A 319 5.18 0.25 -14.42
C LEU A 319 6.08 -0.98 -14.47
N SER A 320 5.58 -2.14 -14.07
CA SER A 320 6.33 -3.38 -14.25
C SER A 320 6.55 -3.72 -15.74
N ALA A 321 5.56 -3.51 -16.58
CA ALA A 321 5.69 -3.68 -18.02
C ALA A 321 6.66 -2.66 -18.63
N LEU A 322 6.54 -1.39 -18.24
CA LEU A 322 7.44 -0.29 -18.65
C LEU A 322 8.91 -0.63 -18.36
N LEU A 323 9.21 -1.08 -17.14
CA LEU A 323 10.58 -1.40 -16.69
C LEU A 323 11.08 -2.79 -17.15
N ASN A 324 10.18 -3.65 -17.63
CA ASN A 324 10.48 -5.04 -18.02
C ASN A 324 10.26 -5.29 -19.52
N ARG A 325 10.53 -4.30 -20.37
CA ARG A 325 10.44 -4.42 -21.84
C ARG A 325 9.08 -4.91 -22.33
N GLY A 326 8.01 -4.33 -21.83
CA GLY A 326 6.63 -4.64 -22.20
C GLY A 326 6.02 -5.88 -21.52
N LYS A 327 6.76 -6.56 -20.64
CA LYS A 327 6.27 -7.76 -19.93
C LYS A 327 5.76 -7.39 -18.53
N ALA A 328 4.45 -7.32 -18.37
CA ALA A 328 3.83 -7.07 -17.09
C ALA A 328 4.09 -8.21 -16.08
N ILE A 329 4.17 -7.84 -14.83
CA ILE A 329 4.21 -8.76 -13.67
C ILE A 329 2.96 -8.47 -12.85
N GLU A 330 2.20 -9.53 -12.53
CA GLU A 330 1.02 -9.36 -11.67
C GLU A 330 1.43 -8.97 -10.25
N PRO A 331 0.85 -7.89 -9.72
CA PRO A 331 1.04 -7.52 -8.34
C PRO A 331 0.42 -8.57 -7.39
N PRO A 332 1.04 -8.82 -6.24
CA PRO A 332 0.57 -9.79 -5.28
C PRO A 332 -0.74 -9.35 -4.61
N ASP A 333 -1.34 -10.23 -3.80
CA ASP A 333 -2.45 -9.89 -2.93
C ASP A 333 -2.07 -8.83 -1.87
N SER A 334 -3.06 -8.36 -1.11
CA SER A 334 -2.87 -7.27 -0.14
C SER A 334 -1.91 -7.64 1.00
N GLU A 335 -1.89 -8.90 1.45
CA GLU A 335 -1.05 -9.33 2.57
C GLU A 335 0.42 -9.45 2.15
N GLN A 336 0.68 -10.05 0.99
CA GLN A 336 2.04 -10.10 0.42
C GLN A 336 2.56 -8.71 0.06
N SER A 337 1.70 -7.83 -0.43
CA SER A 337 2.03 -6.43 -0.68
C SER A 337 2.43 -5.70 0.60
N LEU A 338 1.70 -5.93 1.69
CA LEU A 338 2.00 -5.35 2.99
C LEU A 338 3.38 -5.80 3.49
N LEU A 339 3.67 -7.10 3.42
CA LEU A 339 4.98 -7.64 3.81
C LEU A 339 6.12 -7.09 2.93
N GLN A 340 5.91 -6.93 1.64
CA GLN A 340 6.89 -6.30 0.74
C GLN A 340 7.18 -4.86 1.15
N ARG A 341 6.14 -4.10 1.49
CA ARG A 341 6.26 -2.73 2.02
C ARG A 341 7.11 -2.70 3.29
N TYR A 342 6.80 -3.55 4.26
CA TYR A 342 7.54 -3.60 5.52
C TYR A 342 9.00 -4.02 5.33
N ARG A 343 9.28 -4.96 4.44
CA ARG A 343 10.66 -5.35 4.08
C ARG A 343 11.44 -4.20 3.47
N ARG A 344 10.80 -3.34 2.69
CA ARG A 344 11.40 -2.13 2.17
C ARG A 344 11.78 -1.18 3.31
N ILE A 345 10.82 -0.88 4.21
CA ILE A 345 11.07 -0.02 5.37
C ILE A 345 12.20 -0.56 6.25
N ALA A 346 12.19 -1.87 6.53
CA ALA A 346 13.18 -2.52 7.39
C ALA A 346 14.61 -2.47 6.85
N ARG A 347 14.82 -2.34 5.53
CA ARG A 347 16.16 -2.17 4.94
C ARG A 347 16.79 -0.82 5.25
N ASP A 348 15.94 0.19 5.41
CA ASP A 348 16.38 1.55 5.71
C ASP A 348 16.68 1.77 7.20
N ILE A 349 16.46 0.75 8.05
CA ILE A 349 16.74 0.79 9.50
C ILE A 349 17.99 -0.03 9.79
N ALA A 350 19.04 0.64 10.24
CA ALA A 350 20.28 -0.04 10.57
C ALA A 350 20.14 -0.90 11.86
N PRO A 351 20.86 -2.04 11.97
CA PRO A 351 20.77 -2.91 13.14
C PRO A 351 20.97 -2.18 14.48
N HIS A 352 21.94 -1.27 14.57
CA HIS A 352 22.24 -0.52 15.79
C HIS A 352 21.07 0.40 16.23
N GLU A 353 20.29 0.93 15.29
CA GLU A 353 19.10 1.73 15.61
C GLU A 353 18.03 0.88 16.32
N LEU A 354 17.93 -0.41 16.00
CA LEU A 354 16.98 -1.33 16.63
C LEU A 354 17.49 -1.88 17.96
N THR A 355 18.79 -2.14 18.05
CA THR A 355 19.41 -2.65 19.27
C THR A 355 19.69 -1.56 20.30
N GLY A 356 19.77 -0.29 19.86
CA GLY A 356 20.15 0.84 20.69
C GLY A 356 21.66 0.87 21.02
N ASP A 357 22.48 0.20 20.18
CA ASP A 357 23.93 0.28 20.30
C ASP A 357 24.46 1.58 19.68
N THR A 358 25.45 2.21 20.29
CA THR A 358 26.08 3.38 19.74
C THR A 358 27.02 2.99 18.59
N PRO A 359 26.98 3.65 17.40
CA PRO A 359 27.94 3.40 16.37
C PRO A 359 29.36 3.71 16.89
N GLY A 360 30.22 2.71 16.96
CA GLY A 360 31.58 2.86 17.48
C GLY A 360 31.92 2.00 18.70
N ASP A 361 30.94 1.34 19.31
CA ASP A 361 31.18 0.38 20.42
C ASP A 361 31.81 -0.96 19.98
N ASP A 362 32.05 -1.11 18.67
CA ASP A 362 32.69 -2.32 18.12
C ASP A 362 34.22 -2.21 18.16
N TRP A 363 34.75 -2.10 19.37
CA TRP A 363 36.19 -2.13 19.63
C TRP A 363 36.77 -3.53 19.50
N GLY A 364 36.00 -4.50 18.97
CA GLY A 364 36.38 -5.91 18.92
C GLY A 364 36.45 -6.58 20.31
N LEU A 365 36.09 -5.84 21.36
CA LEU A 365 36.00 -6.34 22.72
C LEU A 365 34.57 -6.78 23.00
N THR A 366 34.38 -8.00 23.41
CA THR A 366 33.06 -8.47 23.88
C THR A 366 32.76 -7.87 25.26
N ALA A 367 31.48 -7.75 25.62
CA ALA A 367 31.12 -7.28 26.94
C ALA A 367 31.68 -8.15 28.05
N ASP A 368 31.99 -9.42 27.76
CA ASP A 368 32.63 -10.35 28.71
C ASP A 368 34.11 -10.00 28.92
N ASP A 369 34.76 -9.36 27.94
CA ASP A 369 36.13 -8.86 28.05
C ASP A 369 36.24 -7.62 28.94
N ILE A 370 35.14 -6.81 28.97
CA ILE A 370 35.11 -5.53 29.73
C ILE A 370 34.39 -5.68 31.07
N ALA A 371 33.54 -6.66 31.26
CA ALA A 371 32.76 -6.90 32.48
C ALA A 371 33.58 -6.92 33.79
N PRO A 372 34.79 -7.50 33.79
CA PRO A 372 35.65 -7.49 35.00
C PRO A 372 36.17 -6.09 35.37
N VAL A 373 36.29 -5.18 34.40
CA VAL A 373 36.89 -3.83 34.57
C VAL A 373 35.82 -2.79 34.95
N MET A 374 34.58 -2.96 34.48
CA MET A 374 33.51 -1.96 34.60
C MET A 374 32.48 -2.29 35.71
N GLY A 375 32.80 -3.18 36.64
CA GLY A 375 31.97 -3.39 37.86
C GLY A 375 30.52 -3.82 37.57
N GLY A 376 30.32 -4.73 36.59
CA GLY A 376 29.04 -5.43 36.47
C GLY A 376 27.90 -4.61 35.83
N MET A 377 28.17 -3.71 34.89
CA MET A 377 27.11 -3.10 34.08
C MET A 377 26.34 -4.19 33.33
N ARG A 378 25.16 -4.55 33.84
CA ARG A 378 24.24 -5.45 33.13
C ARG A 378 23.85 -4.82 31.80
N ARG A 379 24.07 -5.56 30.69
CA ARG A 379 23.49 -5.15 29.40
C ARG A 379 22.00 -4.88 29.59
N PRO A 380 21.48 -3.78 29.04
CA PRO A 380 20.04 -3.52 29.09
C PRO A 380 19.30 -4.71 28.49
N LYS A 381 18.31 -5.24 29.22
CA LYS A 381 17.45 -6.29 28.69
C LYS A 381 16.76 -5.79 27.42
N ARG A 382 16.70 -6.64 26.39
CA ARG A 382 16.10 -6.35 25.09
C ARG A 382 14.99 -7.34 24.78
N LEU A 383 13.93 -6.88 24.14
CA LEU A 383 12.86 -7.77 23.67
C LEU A 383 13.45 -8.81 22.71
N LEU A 384 13.18 -10.09 22.98
CA LEU A 384 13.73 -11.23 22.24
C LEU A 384 15.28 -11.20 22.14
N GLY A 385 15.96 -10.56 23.08
CA GLY A 385 17.41 -10.38 23.08
C GLY A 385 17.96 -9.41 22.04
N TYR A 386 17.11 -8.73 21.26
CA TYR A 386 17.52 -7.91 20.12
C TYR A 386 17.01 -6.47 20.19
N TYR A 387 15.70 -6.24 20.37
CA TYR A 387 15.09 -4.93 20.24
C TYR A 387 15.17 -4.11 21.53
N SER A 388 15.77 -2.93 21.46
CA SER A 388 15.64 -1.92 22.50
C SER A 388 14.26 -1.26 22.44
N ARG A 389 13.87 -0.55 23.51
CA ARG A 389 12.62 0.21 23.52
C ARG A 389 12.61 1.28 22.43
N GLN A 390 13.70 2.08 22.30
CA GLN A 390 13.83 3.08 21.26
C GLN A 390 13.81 2.49 19.85
N GLY A 391 14.47 1.33 19.66
CA GLY A 391 14.44 0.63 18.38
C GLY A 391 13.05 0.14 18.00
N LEU A 392 12.25 -0.29 18.97
CA LEU A 392 10.87 -0.68 18.74
C LEU A 392 9.99 0.54 18.40
N GLU A 393 10.13 1.64 19.15
CA GLU A 393 9.46 2.92 18.86
C GLU A 393 9.80 3.41 17.44
N LEU A 394 11.08 3.37 17.05
CA LEU A 394 11.53 3.72 15.70
C LEU A 394 10.91 2.81 14.63
N ALA A 395 10.85 1.50 14.87
CA ALA A 395 10.24 0.56 13.92
C ALA A 395 8.75 0.89 13.68
N PHE A 396 8.00 1.18 14.73
CA PHE A 396 6.60 1.59 14.64
C PHE A 396 6.42 2.94 13.96
N GLU A 397 7.29 3.91 14.25
CA GLU A 397 7.29 5.23 13.58
C GLU A 397 7.57 5.08 12.08
N ARG A 398 8.65 4.38 11.70
CA ARG A 398 9.02 4.14 10.30
C ARG A 398 7.94 3.36 9.54
N ALA A 399 7.22 2.48 10.23
CA ALA A 399 6.09 1.75 9.70
C ALA A 399 4.84 2.63 9.48
N GLY A 400 4.81 3.85 10.04
CA GLY A 400 3.66 4.77 10.01
C GLY A 400 2.54 4.35 10.96
N LEU A 401 2.81 3.43 11.92
CA LEU A 401 1.80 2.94 12.85
C LEU A 401 1.47 3.97 13.92
N LEU A 402 2.49 4.71 14.40
CA LEU A 402 2.27 5.74 15.41
C LEU A 402 1.46 6.91 14.82
N ASP A 403 1.71 7.31 13.59
CA ASP A 403 0.92 8.34 12.91
C ASP A 403 -0.53 7.92 12.71
N ARG A 404 -0.77 6.64 12.34
CA ARG A 404 -2.15 6.12 12.24
C ARG A 404 -2.89 6.12 13.58
N LEU A 405 -2.20 5.96 14.69
CA LEU A 405 -2.78 6.06 16.03
C LEU A 405 -3.00 7.51 16.44
N ARG A 406 -2.05 8.42 16.12
CA ARG A 406 -2.21 9.88 16.34
C ARG A 406 -3.42 10.41 15.57
N ASN A 407 -3.59 10.03 14.31
CA ASN A 407 -4.75 10.40 13.49
C ASN A 407 -6.09 9.87 14.03
N ARG A 408 -6.07 8.90 14.97
CA ARG A 408 -7.24 8.42 15.72
C ARG A 408 -7.40 9.10 17.08
N GLY A 409 -6.63 10.15 17.35
CA GLY A 409 -6.69 10.95 18.56
C GLY A 409 -5.83 10.44 19.73
N PHE A 410 -4.94 9.45 19.52
CA PHE A 410 -4.00 8.98 20.57
C PHE A 410 -2.68 9.75 20.48
N GLU A 411 -2.60 10.92 21.06
CA GLU A 411 -1.45 11.81 20.94
C GLU A 411 -0.26 11.42 21.82
N ASP A 412 -0.51 10.89 23.03
CA ASP A 412 0.50 10.58 24.04
C ASP A 412 0.89 9.08 24.06
N LEU A 413 1.30 8.55 22.92
CA LEU A 413 1.68 7.14 22.79
C LEU A 413 2.89 6.76 23.67
N ARG A 414 2.78 5.66 24.41
CA ARG A 414 3.81 5.18 25.34
C ARG A 414 4.04 3.69 25.21
N PHE A 415 5.28 3.32 24.94
CA PHE A 415 5.71 1.92 25.01
C PHE A 415 6.15 1.55 26.42
N ASP A 416 5.82 0.33 26.83
CA ASP A 416 6.28 -0.30 28.05
C ASP A 416 6.75 -1.72 27.74
N MET A 417 7.80 -2.20 28.43
CA MET A 417 8.39 -3.50 28.18
C MET A 417 8.67 -4.19 29.50
N GLU A 418 8.17 -5.41 29.64
CA GLU A 418 8.44 -6.31 30.77
C GLU A 418 9.21 -7.51 30.23
N LEU A 419 10.49 -7.61 30.58
CA LEU A 419 11.44 -8.52 29.96
C LEU A 419 12.01 -9.54 30.95
N GLY A 420 12.19 -10.77 30.47
CA GLY A 420 12.76 -11.86 31.22
C GLY A 420 11.78 -12.59 32.15
N ASP A 421 10.49 -12.45 31.91
CA ASP A 421 9.47 -13.31 32.53
C ASP A 421 9.55 -14.71 31.88
N PRO A 422 9.51 -15.81 32.65
CA PRO A 422 9.47 -17.16 32.10
C PRO A 422 8.30 -17.42 31.13
N ALA A 423 7.19 -16.70 31.30
CA ALA A 423 6.02 -16.79 30.40
C ALA A 423 6.17 -15.98 29.10
N GLY A 424 7.28 -15.25 28.94
CA GLY A 424 7.61 -14.48 27.75
C GLY A 424 7.83 -12.99 27.98
N ASP A 425 8.57 -12.40 27.08
CA ASP A 425 8.77 -10.95 27.03
C ASP A 425 7.47 -10.25 26.60
N THR A 426 7.06 -9.24 27.36
CA THR A 426 5.81 -8.50 27.11
C THR A 426 6.10 -7.08 26.67
N VAL A 427 5.43 -6.65 25.62
CA VAL A 427 5.44 -5.27 25.09
C VAL A 427 4.02 -4.73 25.16
N ARG A 428 3.86 -3.49 25.66
CA ARG A 428 2.59 -2.76 25.71
C ARG A 428 2.72 -1.40 25.04
N LEU A 429 1.66 -0.98 24.36
CA LEU A 429 1.50 0.36 23.82
C LEU A 429 0.24 0.98 24.41
N TYR A 430 0.39 2.16 25.03
CA TYR A 430 -0.68 2.91 25.63
C TYR A 430 -0.97 4.19 24.83
N GLY A 431 -2.23 4.63 24.81
CA GLY A 431 -2.71 5.84 24.15
C GLY A 431 -2.65 7.10 25.02
N ASP A 432 -2.24 6.97 26.29
CA ASP A 432 -2.16 8.08 27.24
C ASP A 432 -0.94 7.98 28.16
N ARG A 433 -0.51 9.12 28.71
CA ARG A 433 0.65 9.21 29.63
C ARG A 433 0.47 8.43 30.94
N LEU A 434 -0.78 8.29 31.38
CA LEU A 434 -1.10 7.63 32.65
C LEU A 434 -1.29 6.13 32.49
N LYS A 435 -1.07 5.58 31.29
CA LYS A 435 -1.18 4.14 30.97
C LYS A 435 -2.57 3.53 31.26
N ARG A 436 -3.63 4.31 31.11
CA ARG A 436 -5.02 3.86 31.31
C ARG A 436 -5.64 3.28 30.04
N GLU A 437 -5.17 3.74 28.90
CA GLU A 437 -5.68 3.33 27.57
C GLU A 437 -4.70 2.34 26.93
N LEU A 438 -4.84 1.07 27.26
CA LEU A 438 -4.05 0.00 26.63
C LEU A 438 -4.55 -0.23 25.20
N LEU A 439 -3.68 0.00 24.21
CA LEU A 439 -3.97 -0.17 22.77
C LEU A 439 -3.47 -1.52 22.26
N MET A 440 -2.27 -1.91 22.66
CA MET A 440 -1.63 -3.14 22.25
C MET A 440 -0.93 -3.80 23.46
N GLU A 441 -1.06 -5.13 23.56
CA GLU A 441 -0.20 -5.97 24.38
C GLU A 441 0.20 -7.19 23.58
N ALA A 442 1.50 -7.46 23.51
CA ALA A 442 2.04 -8.66 22.89
C ALA A 442 2.99 -9.35 23.86
N ARG A 443 2.79 -10.66 24.12
CA ARG A 443 3.71 -11.51 24.87
C ARG A 443 4.31 -12.54 23.94
N LEU A 444 5.63 -12.58 23.87
CA LEU A 444 6.40 -13.31 22.88
C LEU A 444 7.45 -14.20 23.54
N THR A 445 7.61 -15.42 23.01
CA THR A 445 8.66 -16.37 23.40
C THR A 445 9.30 -17.00 22.17
N VAL A 446 10.49 -17.57 22.33
CA VAL A 446 11.13 -18.38 21.28
C VAL A 446 10.87 -19.86 21.59
N ASP A 447 10.07 -20.51 20.76
CA ASP A 447 9.72 -21.93 20.89
C ASP A 447 10.64 -22.80 20.01
N ARG A 448 11.19 -23.88 20.62
CA ARG A 448 12.05 -24.87 19.97
C ARG A 448 11.52 -26.29 20.09
N HIS A 449 10.32 -26.44 20.63
CA HIS A 449 9.78 -27.73 21.07
C HIS A 449 8.55 -28.16 20.27
N THR A 450 7.68 -27.22 19.89
CA THR A 450 6.39 -27.51 19.23
C THR A 450 6.56 -28.09 17.83
N ALA A 451 7.56 -27.61 17.06
CA ALA A 451 7.88 -28.16 15.74
C ALA A 451 9.32 -28.70 15.73
N PRO A 452 9.53 -30.03 15.60
CA PRO A 452 10.86 -30.63 15.69
C PRO A 452 11.87 -30.05 14.71
N GLY A 453 13.02 -29.61 15.23
CA GLY A 453 14.12 -29.06 14.45
C GLY A 453 13.86 -27.66 13.88
N MET A 454 12.79 -26.98 14.26
CA MET A 454 12.45 -25.61 13.90
C MET A 454 12.53 -24.69 15.12
N THR A 455 12.81 -23.42 14.87
CA THR A 455 12.78 -22.38 15.92
C THR A 455 11.73 -21.34 15.54
N LEU A 456 10.69 -21.20 16.36
CA LEU A 456 9.52 -20.38 16.07
C LEU A 456 9.41 -19.20 17.04
N LEU A 457 8.91 -18.07 16.58
CA LEU A 457 8.45 -16.97 17.44
C LEU A 457 7.02 -17.25 17.88
N ARG A 458 6.85 -17.63 19.13
CA ARG A 458 5.55 -17.94 19.69
C ARG A 458 4.87 -16.68 20.23
N ILE A 459 3.65 -16.45 19.77
CA ILE A 459 2.74 -15.42 20.27
C ILE A 459 1.92 -16.06 21.40
N GLU A 460 2.34 -15.83 22.64
CA GLU A 460 1.62 -16.32 23.82
C GLU A 460 0.33 -15.53 24.06
N TRP A 461 0.38 -14.22 23.75
CA TRP A 461 -0.75 -13.31 23.86
C TRP A 461 -0.62 -12.16 22.85
N LEU A 462 -1.73 -11.79 22.24
CA LEU A 462 -1.82 -10.60 21.40
C LEU A 462 -3.18 -9.92 21.58
N LEU A 463 -3.15 -8.71 22.09
CA LEU A 463 -4.31 -7.82 22.22
C LEU A 463 -4.11 -6.58 21.36
N LEU A 464 -5.10 -6.25 20.54
CA LEU A 464 -5.16 -5.02 19.73
C LEU A 464 -6.56 -4.44 19.88
N GLN A 465 -6.72 -3.34 20.61
CA GLN A 465 -8.02 -2.79 20.93
C GLN A 465 -8.06 -1.26 20.88
N ASN A 466 -9.23 -0.69 20.57
CA ASN A 466 -9.49 0.73 20.66
C ASN A 466 -10.44 1.01 21.86
N PRO A 467 -9.93 1.43 23.02
CA PRO A 467 -10.76 1.64 24.21
C PRO A 467 -11.72 2.83 24.09
N ARG A 468 -11.52 3.71 23.11
CA ARG A 468 -12.40 4.87 22.84
C ARG A 468 -13.54 4.54 21.87
N ALA A 469 -13.44 3.42 21.14
CA ALA A 469 -14.46 3.01 20.19
C ALA A 469 -15.55 2.15 20.86
N THR A 470 -16.75 2.20 20.30
CA THR A 470 -17.89 1.37 20.69
C THR A 470 -18.23 0.36 19.60
N PHE A 471 -18.80 -0.77 19.96
CA PHE A 471 -19.34 -1.73 19.00
C PHE A 471 -20.58 -1.18 18.31
N THR A 472 -20.79 -1.56 17.06
CA THR A 472 -21.99 -1.21 16.28
C THR A 472 -22.73 -2.47 15.84
N ALA A 473 -23.93 -2.31 15.30
CA ALA A 473 -24.71 -3.44 14.77
C ALA A 473 -23.98 -4.15 13.61
N GLU A 474 -23.23 -3.40 12.78
CA GLU A 474 -22.44 -3.94 11.67
C GLU A 474 -21.14 -4.58 12.16
N ARG A 475 -20.67 -4.21 13.35
CA ARG A 475 -19.44 -4.72 13.98
C ARG A 475 -19.70 -5.12 15.42
N PRO A 476 -20.45 -6.22 15.65
CA PRO A 476 -20.74 -6.71 17.00
C PRO A 476 -19.45 -7.29 17.64
N PRO A 477 -19.43 -7.37 18.99
CA PRO A 477 -18.29 -7.95 19.70
C PRO A 477 -18.09 -9.42 19.34
N LEU A 478 -16.82 -9.82 19.17
CA LEU A 478 -16.42 -11.22 19.09
C LEU A 478 -16.22 -11.80 20.50
N PRO A 479 -16.31 -13.12 20.68
CA PRO A 479 -16.07 -13.75 21.97
C PRO A 479 -14.73 -13.30 22.59
N GLY A 480 -14.75 -12.83 23.84
CA GLY A 480 -13.59 -12.34 24.57
C GLY A 480 -13.19 -10.88 24.31
N GLN A 481 -13.82 -10.16 23.36
CA GLN A 481 -13.55 -8.76 23.11
C GLN A 481 -14.25 -7.83 24.10
N ARG A 482 -13.48 -6.92 24.71
CA ARG A 482 -14.01 -5.82 25.56
C ARG A 482 -14.17 -4.51 24.78
N HIS A 483 -13.35 -4.28 23.78
CA HIS A 483 -13.35 -3.11 22.91
C HIS A 483 -13.19 -3.51 21.44
N PRO A 484 -13.64 -2.69 20.48
CA PRO A 484 -13.36 -2.90 19.07
C PRO A 484 -11.86 -2.97 18.79
N GLY A 485 -11.47 -3.74 17.78
CA GLY A 485 -10.06 -3.87 17.38
C GLY A 485 -9.51 -2.59 16.74
N LEU A 486 -8.20 -2.38 16.84
CA LEU A 486 -7.48 -1.29 16.19
C LEU A 486 -7.36 -1.42 14.67
N GLY A 487 -7.66 -2.59 14.07
CA GLY A 487 -7.42 -2.84 12.64
C GLY A 487 -5.93 -2.86 12.25
N LEU A 488 -5.05 -3.13 13.20
CA LEU A 488 -3.59 -3.19 12.99
C LEU A 488 -3.04 -4.62 12.97
N LEU A 489 -3.87 -5.65 13.02
CA LEU A 489 -3.41 -7.04 13.08
C LEU A 489 -2.50 -7.42 11.90
N PRO A 490 -2.83 -7.11 10.64
CA PRO A 490 -1.95 -7.42 9.52
C PRO A 490 -0.58 -6.74 9.63
N ASP A 491 -0.56 -5.49 10.10
CA ASP A 491 0.67 -4.71 10.29
C ASP A 491 1.55 -5.33 11.40
N ILE A 492 0.97 -5.69 12.53
CA ILE A 492 1.71 -6.33 13.64
C ILE A 492 2.24 -7.69 13.21
N LEU A 493 1.45 -8.50 12.51
CA LEU A 493 1.94 -9.79 11.97
C LEU A 493 3.10 -9.58 10.99
N ALA A 494 3.03 -8.57 10.12
CA ALA A 494 4.14 -8.24 9.21
C ALA A 494 5.42 -7.84 9.96
N LEU A 495 5.31 -7.05 11.04
CA LEU A 495 6.45 -6.71 11.90
C LEU A 495 7.03 -7.95 12.60
N LEU A 496 6.19 -8.86 13.08
CA LEU A 496 6.64 -10.12 13.69
C LEU A 496 7.33 -11.04 12.68
N VAL A 497 6.84 -11.10 11.44
CA VAL A 497 7.52 -11.81 10.34
C VAL A 497 8.90 -11.22 10.07
N LEU A 498 9.04 -9.89 10.08
CA LEU A 498 10.36 -9.24 9.95
C LEU A 498 11.26 -9.52 11.15
N ALA A 499 10.69 -9.62 12.34
CA ALA A 499 11.46 -10.04 13.52
C ALA A 499 11.98 -11.48 13.35
N CYS A 500 11.16 -12.40 12.81
CA CYS A 500 11.62 -13.74 12.46
C CYS A 500 12.75 -13.71 11.41
N ASP A 501 12.60 -12.93 10.33
CA ASP A 501 13.65 -12.77 9.31
C ASP A 501 14.98 -12.28 9.94
N ARG A 502 14.94 -11.32 10.88
CA ARG A 502 16.14 -10.79 11.55
C ARG A 502 16.75 -11.74 12.57
N LEU A 503 15.92 -12.41 13.34
CA LEU A 503 16.34 -13.35 14.38
C LEU A 503 16.62 -14.76 13.83
N GLN A 504 16.51 -14.95 12.52
CA GLN A 504 16.70 -16.24 11.84
C GLN A 504 15.78 -17.33 12.39
N LEU A 505 14.52 -16.99 12.63
CA LEU A 505 13.48 -17.91 13.09
C LEU A 505 12.69 -18.45 11.90
N ASP A 506 12.17 -19.69 12.02
CA ASP A 506 11.49 -20.37 10.92
C ASP A 506 10.10 -19.80 10.62
N GLY A 507 9.42 -19.23 11.62
CA GLY A 507 8.09 -18.64 11.45
C GLY A 507 7.46 -18.22 12.77
N LEU A 508 6.21 -17.76 12.66
CA LEU A 508 5.38 -17.47 13.84
C LEU A 508 4.63 -18.73 14.26
N LEU A 509 4.47 -18.92 15.57
CA LEU A 509 3.64 -19.94 16.19
C LEU A 509 2.51 -19.27 16.97
N PHE A 510 1.32 -19.75 16.84
CA PHE A 510 0.14 -19.24 17.50
C PHE A 510 -0.83 -20.36 17.87
N VAL A 511 -1.42 -20.31 19.07
CA VAL A 511 -2.44 -21.27 19.52
C VAL A 511 -3.74 -20.51 19.77
N PRO A 512 -4.70 -20.50 18.82
CA PRO A 512 -5.90 -19.68 18.90
C PRO A 512 -6.87 -20.21 19.95
N SER A 513 -7.20 -19.40 20.96
CA SER A 513 -8.18 -19.75 22.00
C SER A 513 -9.63 -19.80 21.50
N HIS A 514 -9.94 -19.09 20.42
CA HIS A 514 -11.29 -19.02 19.87
C HIS A 514 -11.31 -19.32 18.37
N PHE A 515 -12.38 -19.98 17.88
CA PHE A 515 -12.54 -20.35 16.48
C PHE A 515 -12.48 -19.13 15.53
N HIS A 516 -13.03 -17.98 15.90
CA HIS A 516 -13.04 -16.80 15.04
C HIS A 516 -11.64 -16.24 14.73
N THR A 517 -10.63 -16.51 15.58
CA THR A 517 -9.25 -16.05 15.34
C THR A 517 -8.56 -16.79 14.21
N ILE A 518 -8.97 -18.02 13.90
CA ILE A 518 -8.43 -18.79 12.77
C ILE A 518 -8.96 -18.32 11.40
N VAL A 519 -10.12 -17.68 11.38
CA VAL A 519 -10.75 -17.21 10.13
C VAL A 519 -10.09 -15.92 9.63
N GLN A 520 -9.51 -15.12 10.53
CA GLN A 520 -8.87 -13.85 10.19
C GLN A 520 -7.48 -14.00 9.53
N GLY A 521 -6.83 -15.16 9.66
CA GLY A 521 -5.47 -15.38 9.14
C GLY A 521 -5.44 -16.31 7.93
N LYS A 522 -5.55 -15.75 6.71
CA LYS A 522 -5.57 -16.54 5.45
C LYS A 522 -4.32 -17.37 5.18
N HIS A 523 -3.17 -16.97 5.75
CA HIS A 523 -1.87 -17.64 5.55
C HIS A 523 -1.40 -18.45 6.77
N LEU A 524 -2.22 -18.50 7.81
CA LEU A 524 -1.97 -19.39 8.95
C LEU A 524 -2.34 -20.82 8.57
N ARG A 525 -1.46 -21.77 8.91
CA ARG A 525 -1.65 -23.21 8.70
C ARG A 525 -1.56 -23.94 10.02
N PHE A 526 -2.38 -24.95 10.20
CA PHE A 526 -2.17 -25.87 11.32
C PHE A 526 -0.87 -26.65 11.13
N LEU A 527 -0.16 -26.97 12.21
CA LEU A 527 1.00 -27.84 12.11
C LEU A 527 0.61 -29.25 11.71
N SER A 528 -0.56 -29.72 12.16
CA SER A 528 -1.12 -31.01 11.79
C SER A 528 -2.00 -30.89 10.53
N PRO A 529 -1.75 -31.67 9.47
CA PRO A 529 -2.64 -31.73 8.31
C PRO A 529 -4.03 -32.32 8.65
N ASP A 530 -4.15 -33.15 9.71
CA ASP A 530 -5.44 -33.67 10.16
C ASP A 530 -6.31 -32.55 10.76
N ASP A 531 -5.72 -31.68 11.59
CA ASP A 531 -6.41 -30.50 12.12
C ASP A 531 -6.78 -29.52 11.01
N GLU A 532 -5.90 -29.30 10.05
CA GLU A 532 -6.18 -28.47 8.87
C GLU A 532 -7.40 -29.01 8.08
N GLY A 533 -7.45 -30.32 7.84
CA GLY A 533 -8.55 -30.98 7.14
C GLY A 533 -9.87 -30.89 7.91
N LEU A 534 -9.85 -31.18 9.22
CA LEU A 534 -11.01 -31.05 10.10
C LEU A 534 -11.60 -29.63 10.04
N ILE A 535 -10.75 -28.62 10.16
CA ILE A 535 -11.20 -27.22 10.17
C ILE A 535 -11.66 -26.76 8.79
N ARG A 536 -11.11 -27.27 7.69
CA ARG A 536 -11.63 -27.03 6.33
C ARG A 536 -13.09 -27.48 6.21
N SER A 537 -13.44 -28.65 6.76
CA SER A 537 -14.82 -29.16 6.75
C SER A 537 -15.75 -28.33 7.63
N VAL A 538 -15.28 -27.87 8.78
CA VAL A 538 -16.04 -26.95 9.65
C VAL A 538 -16.27 -25.59 8.96
N ARG A 539 -15.26 -25.03 8.30
CA ARG A 539 -15.38 -23.77 7.54
C ARG A 539 -16.39 -23.89 6.40
N ALA A 540 -16.41 -25.03 5.68
CA ALA A 540 -17.38 -25.28 4.61
C ALA A 540 -18.82 -25.26 5.12
N ALA A 541 -19.09 -25.78 6.34
CA ALA A 541 -20.41 -25.74 6.97
C ALA A 541 -20.82 -24.32 7.43
N LEU A 542 -19.88 -23.39 7.53
CA LEU A 542 -20.09 -22.01 7.98
C LEU A 542 -20.00 -20.99 6.82
N ASP A 543 -19.84 -21.49 5.60
CA ASP A 543 -19.70 -20.64 4.41
C ASP A 543 -20.89 -19.68 4.25
N GLY A 544 -20.59 -18.44 3.84
CA GLY A 544 -21.60 -17.38 3.72
C GLY A 544 -22.02 -16.69 5.03
N LEU A 545 -21.58 -17.17 6.20
CA LEU A 545 -21.89 -16.49 7.47
C LEU A 545 -20.88 -15.38 7.79
N PRO A 546 -21.34 -14.22 8.32
CA PRO A 546 -20.46 -13.22 8.89
C PRO A 546 -19.59 -13.81 10.02
N LEU A 547 -18.35 -13.33 10.18
CA LEU A 547 -17.37 -13.84 11.16
C LEU A 547 -17.94 -13.99 12.59
N ALA A 548 -18.68 -12.98 13.06
CA ALA A 548 -19.29 -13.00 14.38
C ALA A 548 -20.34 -14.10 14.50
N ALA A 549 -21.18 -14.30 13.46
CA ALA A 549 -22.18 -15.34 13.42
C ALA A 549 -21.58 -16.75 13.34
N ALA A 550 -20.51 -16.91 12.56
CA ALA A 550 -19.76 -18.16 12.48
C ALA A 550 -19.13 -18.52 13.83
N GLY A 551 -18.41 -17.59 14.47
CA GLY A 551 -17.82 -17.79 15.80
C GLY A 551 -18.87 -18.09 16.88
N ALA A 552 -19.99 -17.37 16.89
CA ALA A 552 -21.10 -17.63 17.81
C ALA A 552 -21.75 -19.00 17.57
N SER A 553 -21.84 -19.45 16.30
CA SER A 553 -22.40 -20.76 15.95
C SER A 553 -21.55 -21.90 16.48
N VAL A 554 -20.23 -21.79 16.39
CA VAL A 554 -19.30 -22.77 16.96
C VAL A 554 -19.37 -22.75 18.48
N ALA A 555 -19.31 -21.57 19.11
CA ALA A 555 -19.37 -21.42 20.56
C ALA A 555 -20.68 -21.95 21.16
N ALA A 556 -21.79 -21.85 20.40
CA ALA A 556 -23.11 -22.36 20.80
C ALA A 556 -23.34 -23.84 20.44
N GLY A 557 -22.32 -24.57 19.92
CA GLY A 557 -22.47 -25.96 19.53
C GLY A 557 -23.44 -26.22 18.37
N ARG A 558 -23.71 -25.21 17.55
CA ARG A 558 -24.64 -25.35 16.41
C ARG A 558 -24.01 -25.98 15.17
N VAL A 559 -22.68 -26.09 15.12
CA VAL A 559 -21.99 -26.87 14.11
C VAL A 559 -21.98 -28.30 14.58
N VAL A 560 -22.62 -29.18 13.85
CA VAL A 560 -22.77 -30.60 14.24
C VAL A 560 -22.19 -31.50 13.16
N ASP A 561 -21.62 -32.61 13.56
CA ASP A 561 -21.22 -33.69 12.68
C ASP A 561 -22.49 -34.23 11.97
N ALA A 562 -22.47 -34.30 10.65
CA ALA A 562 -23.66 -34.61 9.85
C ALA A 562 -24.13 -36.05 9.99
N GLU A 563 -23.23 -36.99 10.38
CA GLU A 563 -23.57 -38.41 10.55
C GLU A 563 -24.06 -38.69 11.98
N THR A 564 -23.37 -38.13 12.96
CA THR A 564 -23.61 -38.46 14.37
C THR A 564 -24.49 -37.48 15.11
N GLY A 565 -24.70 -36.27 14.55
CA GLY A 565 -25.41 -35.17 15.18
C GLY A 565 -24.67 -34.54 16.39
N ARG A 566 -23.45 -34.98 16.69
CA ARG A 566 -22.67 -34.45 17.82
C ARG A 566 -22.15 -33.05 17.54
N PRO A 567 -22.25 -32.12 18.50
CA PRO A 567 -21.67 -30.79 18.35
C PRO A 567 -20.16 -30.84 18.16
N PHE A 568 -19.66 -30.03 17.23
CA PHE A 568 -18.25 -29.74 17.11
C PHE A 568 -17.81 -28.88 18.29
N VAL A 569 -16.77 -29.31 18.99
CA VAL A 569 -16.16 -28.56 20.10
C VAL A 569 -14.80 -28.05 19.65
N TRP A 570 -14.65 -26.72 19.69
CA TRP A 570 -13.37 -26.10 19.37
C TRP A 570 -12.30 -26.48 20.41
N THR A 571 -11.20 -27.06 19.94
CA THR A 571 -10.02 -27.34 20.73
C THR A 571 -8.83 -26.56 20.14
N PRO A 572 -8.17 -25.70 20.93
CA PRO A 572 -7.01 -24.94 20.46
C PRO A 572 -5.90 -25.85 19.96
N GLN A 573 -5.45 -25.64 18.73
CA GLN A 573 -4.37 -26.38 18.10
C GLN A 573 -3.29 -25.42 17.57
N PRO A 574 -2.02 -25.82 17.54
CA PRO A 574 -0.93 -24.97 17.08
C PRO A 574 -1.05 -24.66 15.58
N MET A 575 -0.97 -23.37 15.28
CA MET A 575 -0.92 -22.85 13.91
C MET A 575 0.37 -22.08 13.69
N VAL A 576 0.88 -22.10 12.47
CA VAL A 576 2.09 -21.38 12.08
C VAL A 576 1.86 -20.47 10.89
N LEU A 577 2.62 -19.37 10.84
CA LEU A 577 2.83 -18.56 9.66
C LEU A 577 4.28 -18.80 9.20
N PRO A 578 4.50 -19.52 8.07
CA PRO A 578 5.84 -19.90 7.65
C PRO A 578 6.62 -18.71 7.09
N VAL A 579 7.83 -18.50 7.59
CA VAL A 579 8.77 -17.48 7.11
C VAL A 579 9.85 -18.12 6.25
N THR A 580 10.49 -19.19 6.72
CA THR A 580 11.51 -19.91 5.94
C THR A 580 10.88 -20.84 4.90
N ALA A 581 11.66 -21.13 3.83
CA ALA A 581 11.25 -22.10 2.81
C ALA A 581 11.08 -23.52 3.41
N ARG A 582 11.86 -23.84 4.43
CA ARG A 582 11.80 -25.13 5.14
C ARG A 582 10.45 -25.32 5.81
N LEU A 583 10.02 -24.39 6.68
CA LEU A 583 8.72 -24.50 7.35
C LEU A 583 7.57 -24.45 6.33
N ARG A 584 7.72 -23.65 5.27
CA ARG A 584 6.71 -23.60 4.20
C ARG A 584 6.53 -24.96 3.51
N GLN A 585 7.62 -25.67 3.26
CA GLN A 585 7.54 -27.02 2.67
C GLN A 585 6.81 -28.01 3.58
N GLU A 586 6.97 -27.88 4.90
CA GLU A 586 6.31 -28.76 5.89
C GLU A 586 4.79 -28.53 5.96
N VAL A 587 4.31 -27.28 5.82
CA VAL A 587 2.89 -26.93 6.05
C VAL A 587 2.13 -26.48 4.81
N GLU A 588 2.78 -26.39 3.67
CA GLU A 588 2.19 -26.02 2.36
C GLU A 588 2.67 -26.96 1.23
N GLY A 589 3.48 -27.99 1.55
CA GLY A 589 3.99 -28.97 0.58
C GLY A 589 2.89 -29.90 0.07
N GLU A 590 3.13 -30.55 -1.06
CA GLU A 590 2.16 -31.45 -1.72
C GLU A 590 1.68 -32.58 -0.80
N ASP A 591 2.56 -33.15 0.02
CA ASP A 591 2.19 -34.21 0.97
C ASP A 591 1.27 -33.70 2.08
N TYR A 592 1.56 -32.51 2.60
CA TYR A 592 0.70 -31.85 3.59
C TYR A 592 -0.69 -31.58 3.02
N GLU A 593 -0.78 -30.98 1.84
CA GLU A 593 -2.06 -30.67 1.19
C GLU A 593 -2.88 -31.94 0.86
N ARG A 594 -2.21 -33.02 0.42
CA ARG A 594 -2.86 -34.30 0.17
C ARG A 594 -3.47 -34.86 1.47
N ARG A 595 -2.68 -34.93 2.57
CA ARG A 595 -3.15 -35.42 3.88
C ARG A 595 -4.27 -34.56 4.46
N ALA A 596 -4.18 -33.24 4.34
CA ALA A 596 -5.24 -32.32 4.77
C ALA A 596 -6.54 -32.52 3.96
N ALA A 597 -6.44 -32.77 2.66
CA ALA A 597 -7.60 -33.10 1.83
C ALA A 597 -8.24 -34.44 2.20
N GLU A 598 -7.42 -35.48 2.45
CA GLU A 598 -7.88 -36.78 2.93
C GLU A 598 -8.56 -36.68 4.31
N ALA A 599 -8.02 -35.86 5.20
CA ALA A 599 -8.62 -35.60 6.51
C ALA A 599 -9.95 -34.84 6.39
N ALA A 600 -10.02 -33.84 5.51
CA ALA A 600 -11.25 -33.11 5.27
C ALA A 600 -12.37 -34.03 4.74
N ALA A 601 -12.04 -34.98 3.85
CA ALA A 601 -13.00 -35.92 3.30
C ALA A 601 -13.58 -36.92 4.32
N ARG A 602 -12.93 -37.07 5.49
CA ARG A 602 -13.41 -37.94 6.58
C ARG A 602 -14.49 -37.29 7.47
N HIS A 603 -14.72 -35.98 7.30
CA HIS A 603 -15.62 -35.21 8.15
C HIS A 603 -16.65 -34.46 7.32
N ALA A 604 -17.91 -34.53 7.73
CA ALA A 604 -18.99 -33.75 7.18
C ALA A 604 -19.69 -32.99 8.33
N PHE A 605 -19.71 -31.67 8.26
CA PHE A 605 -20.40 -30.84 9.25
C PHE A 605 -21.56 -30.09 8.61
N ALA A 606 -22.58 -29.82 9.44
CA ALA A 606 -23.73 -29.03 9.05
C ALA A 606 -24.09 -28.03 10.15
N LEU A 607 -24.74 -26.94 9.77
CA LEU A 607 -25.28 -25.96 10.71
C LEU A 607 -26.67 -26.43 11.19
N SER A 608 -26.80 -26.73 12.49
CA SER A 608 -28.08 -27.11 13.09
C SER A 608 -29.00 -25.90 13.25
N SER A 609 -30.24 -26.06 12.86
CA SER A 609 -31.33 -25.08 13.06
C SER A 609 -31.91 -25.12 14.48
N ALA A 610 -31.59 -26.15 15.28
CA ALA A 610 -32.08 -26.29 16.65
C ALA A 610 -31.44 -25.26 17.59
N LYS A 611 -32.25 -24.68 18.49
CA LYS A 611 -31.74 -23.92 19.64
C LYS A 611 -30.86 -24.85 20.47
N PRO A 612 -29.69 -24.38 21.01
CA PRO A 612 -28.92 -25.19 21.93
C PRO A 612 -29.76 -25.57 23.14
N LEU A 613 -29.58 -26.83 23.61
CA LEU A 613 -30.14 -27.34 24.84
C LEU A 613 -29.62 -26.56 26.05
#